data_ec47dc8e3a75eb0bb74413cf4f51610f
#
_entry.id   ec47dc8e3a75eb0bb74413cf4f51610f
#
_cell.length_a   1.000
_cell.length_b   1.000
_cell.length_c   1.000
_cell.angle_alpha   90.00
_cell.angle_beta   90.00
_cell.angle_gamma   90.00
#
_symmetry.space_group_name_H-M   'P 1'
#
loop_
_entity.id
_entity.type
_entity.pdbx_description
1 polymer ?
#
loop_
_entity_poly.entity_id
_entity_poly.type
_entity_poly.pdbx_seq_one_letter_code
_entity_poly.pdbx_strand_id
1 'polypeptide(L)'
;MNELTRADWLKWASVTVGVAGAAVPLSFLLWRTPPGVATPPASILPVLIPIAVVIPALSFGLGVAFILFGRNLIRADRPSVLSRASFVSIGWLLTNSWPHSNFHRVSEGWANLVVVDYFFHTTVIIGSCIVAVFFLTVIRERRGAAQINRSARDLASASTT
;
A
#
# COMPACT_ATOMS: atom_id res chain seq x y z
N MET A 1 -8.35 8.37 -17.49
CA MET A 1 -7.29 7.46 -16.97
C MET A 1 -6.64 6.86 -18.21
N ASN A 2 -5.36 7.15 -18.43
CA ASN A 2 -4.63 6.43 -19.48
C ASN A 2 -4.51 4.97 -19.02
N GLU A 3 -4.92 4.06 -19.88
CA GLU A 3 -4.74 2.64 -19.62
C GLU A 3 -3.24 2.35 -19.52
N LEU A 4 -2.85 1.61 -18.49
CA LEU A 4 -1.47 1.18 -18.31
C LEU A 4 -1.11 0.25 -19.48
N THR A 5 -0.04 0.57 -20.18
CA THR A 5 0.46 -0.29 -21.26
C THR A 5 1.06 -1.57 -20.69
N ARG A 6 1.20 -2.60 -21.54
CA ARG A 6 1.91 -3.84 -21.15
C ARG A 6 3.34 -3.56 -20.64
N ALA A 7 4.01 -2.59 -21.24
CA ALA A 7 5.34 -2.16 -20.81
C ALA A 7 5.34 -1.55 -19.40
N ASP A 8 4.30 -0.79 -19.05
CA ASP A 8 4.17 -0.22 -17.70
C ASP A 8 3.93 -1.33 -16.65
N TRP A 9 3.07 -2.30 -16.94
CA TRP A 9 2.86 -3.45 -16.07
C TRP A 9 4.13 -4.26 -15.85
N LEU A 10 4.96 -4.45 -16.87
CA LEU A 10 6.25 -5.13 -16.74
C LEU A 10 7.21 -4.36 -15.84
N LYS A 11 7.30 -3.03 -15.96
CA LYS A 11 8.11 -2.19 -15.06
C LYS A 11 7.66 -2.33 -13.61
N TRP A 12 6.34 -2.25 -13.37
CA TRP A 12 5.78 -2.43 -12.03
C TRP A 12 6.13 -3.79 -11.46
N ALA A 13 5.88 -4.85 -12.20
CA ALA A 13 6.17 -6.22 -11.77
C ALA A 13 7.67 -6.44 -11.52
N SER A 14 8.54 -5.94 -12.41
CA SER A 14 9.99 -6.10 -12.26
C SER A 14 10.53 -5.41 -11.01
N VAL A 15 10.09 -4.18 -10.73
CA VAL A 15 10.51 -3.46 -9.51
C VAL A 15 9.94 -4.14 -8.28
N THR A 16 8.65 -4.51 -8.30
CA THR A 16 8.02 -5.21 -7.17
C THR A 16 8.75 -6.50 -6.83
N VAL A 17 8.97 -7.37 -7.81
CA VAL A 17 9.62 -8.68 -7.60
C VAL A 17 11.10 -8.50 -7.25
N GLY A 18 11.82 -7.60 -7.92
CA GLY A 18 13.23 -7.35 -7.65
C GLY A 18 13.47 -6.84 -6.23
N VAL A 19 12.68 -5.85 -5.79
CA VAL A 19 12.77 -5.30 -4.43
C VAL A 19 12.34 -6.32 -3.39
N ALA A 20 11.24 -7.04 -3.61
CA ALA A 20 10.79 -8.10 -2.71
C ALA A 20 11.82 -9.24 -2.61
N GLY A 21 12.41 -9.63 -3.74
CA GLY A 21 13.47 -10.65 -3.78
C GLY A 21 14.70 -10.26 -2.97
N ALA A 22 15.08 -8.98 -2.95
CA ALA A 22 16.14 -8.46 -2.08
C ALA A 22 15.68 -8.35 -0.61
N ALA A 23 14.45 -7.94 -0.36
CA ALA A 23 13.91 -7.73 0.98
C ALA A 23 13.81 -9.05 1.79
N VAL A 24 13.49 -10.17 1.13
CA VAL A 24 13.38 -11.48 1.81
C VAL A 24 14.69 -11.88 2.50
N PRO A 25 15.85 -12.00 1.83
CA PRO A 25 17.10 -12.32 2.52
C PRO A 25 17.53 -11.24 3.50
N LEU A 26 17.28 -9.96 3.22
CA LEU A 26 17.56 -8.86 4.13
C LEU A 26 16.74 -8.96 5.42
N SER A 27 15.54 -9.55 5.40
CA SER A 27 14.76 -9.82 6.61
C SER A 27 15.50 -10.69 7.62
N PHE A 28 16.33 -11.62 7.17
CA PHE A 28 17.11 -12.51 8.03
C PHE A 28 18.49 -11.94 8.38
N LEU A 29 19.04 -11.07 7.54
CA LEU A 29 20.33 -10.44 7.78
C LEU A 29 20.24 -9.26 8.77
N LEU A 30 19.25 -8.39 8.59
CA LEU A 30 19.09 -7.16 9.38
C LEU A 30 18.33 -7.40 10.68
N TRP A 31 17.31 -8.26 10.64
CA TRP A 31 16.49 -8.59 11.82
C TRP A 31 16.79 -10.02 12.30
N ARG A 32 17.94 -10.18 12.92
CA ARG A 32 18.33 -11.45 13.54
C ARG A 32 17.58 -11.66 14.85
N THR A 33 17.11 -12.88 15.06
CA THR A 33 16.52 -13.26 16.35
C THR A 33 17.60 -13.16 17.44
N PRO A 34 17.40 -12.40 18.51
CA PRO A 34 18.36 -12.31 19.60
C PRO A 34 18.61 -13.69 20.25
N PRO A 35 19.81 -13.92 20.80
CA PRO A 35 20.06 -15.13 21.58
C PRO A 35 19.08 -15.26 22.75
N GLY A 36 18.54 -16.45 22.97
CA GLY A 36 17.58 -16.72 24.05
C GLY A 36 16.11 -16.46 23.71
N VAL A 37 15.82 -15.88 22.57
CA VAL A 37 14.45 -15.75 22.07
C VAL A 37 13.95 -17.08 21.53
N ALA A 38 12.76 -17.50 21.95
CA ALA A 38 12.15 -18.74 21.49
C ALA A 38 11.91 -18.69 19.98
N THR A 39 12.42 -19.68 19.26
CA THR A 39 12.13 -19.82 17.82
C THR A 39 10.79 -20.53 17.62
N PRO A 40 10.00 -20.11 16.61
CA PRO A 40 8.77 -20.81 16.28
C PRO A 40 9.01 -22.29 15.98
N PRO A 41 8.09 -23.20 16.37
CA PRO A 41 8.19 -24.61 16.03
C PRO A 41 8.33 -24.82 14.52
N ALA A 42 9.15 -25.79 14.10
CA ALA A 42 9.38 -26.07 12.68
C ALA A 42 8.08 -26.39 11.91
N SER A 43 7.08 -26.94 12.59
CA SER A 43 5.78 -27.26 12.02
C SER A 43 4.97 -26.07 11.51
N ILE A 44 5.18 -24.88 12.08
CA ILE A 44 4.46 -23.66 11.65
C ILE A 44 5.26 -22.78 10.68
N LEU A 45 6.56 -23.02 10.50
CA LEU A 45 7.41 -22.24 9.60
C LEU A 45 6.88 -22.16 8.16
N PRO A 46 6.33 -23.24 7.55
CA PRO A 46 5.78 -23.18 6.19
C PRO A 46 4.64 -22.16 6.03
N VAL A 47 3.92 -21.85 7.10
CA VAL A 47 2.86 -20.84 7.11
C VAL A 47 3.36 -19.48 7.57
N LEU A 48 4.21 -19.47 8.59
CA LEU A 48 4.72 -18.26 9.19
C LEU A 48 5.63 -17.46 8.25
N ILE A 49 6.56 -18.12 7.53
CA ILE A 49 7.49 -17.43 6.64
C ILE A 49 6.77 -16.70 5.50
N PRO A 50 5.83 -17.31 4.74
CA PRO A 50 5.04 -16.58 3.76
C PRO A 50 4.33 -15.36 4.35
N ILE A 51 3.66 -15.49 5.48
CA ILE A 51 2.87 -14.42 6.08
C ILE A 51 3.75 -13.31 6.67
N ALA A 52 4.78 -13.66 7.43
CA ALA A 52 5.58 -12.70 8.18
C ALA A 52 6.77 -12.12 7.39
N VAL A 53 7.18 -12.74 6.28
CA VAL A 53 8.35 -12.31 5.51
C VAL A 53 7.99 -12.04 4.06
N VAL A 54 7.38 -13.00 3.34
CA VAL A 54 7.18 -12.88 1.88
C VAL A 54 6.10 -11.83 1.56
N ILE A 55 4.94 -11.88 2.21
CA ILE A 55 3.85 -10.92 1.98
C ILE A 55 4.30 -9.49 2.29
N PRO A 56 4.92 -9.18 3.45
CA PRO A 56 5.45 -7.85 3.72
C PRO A 56 6.54 -7.41 2.73
N ALA A 57 7.41 -8.31 2.29
CA ALA A 57 8.42 -8.02 1.27
C ALA A 57 7.78 -7.66 -0.09
N LEU A 58 6.74 -8.40 -0.51
CA LEU A 58 5.97 -8.07 -1.71
C LEU A 58 5.24 -6.73 -1.58
N SER A 59 4.63 -6.45 -0.43
CA SER A 59 4.02 -5.16 -0.15
C SER A 59 5.04 -4.02 -0.22
N PHE A 60 6.22 -4.22 0.36
CA PHE A 60 7.33 -3.26 0.28
C PHE A 60 7.76 -3.02 -1.18
N GLY A 61 7.97 -4.08 -1.96
CA GLY A 61 8.31 -3.98 -3.37
C GLY A 61 7.24 -3.25 -4.18
N LEU A 62 5.96 -3.56 -3.93
CA LEU A 62 4.83 -2.85 -4.54
C LEU A 62 4.80 -1.37 -4.12
N GLY A 63 5.10 -1.07 -2.87
CA GLY A 63 5.19 0.30 -2.37
C GLY A 63 6.29 1.11 -3.06
N VAL A 64 7.47 0.52 -3.28
CA VAL A 64 8.56 1.14 -4.04
C VAL A 64 8.12 1.36 -5.49
N ALA A 65 7.54 0.37 -6.16
CA ALA A 65 7.01 0.52 -7.51
C ALA A 65 5.94 1.62 -7.58
N PHE A 66 5.05 1.70 -6.56
CA PHE A 66 4.03 2.73 -6.46
C PHE A 66 4.65 4.14 -6.31
N ILE A 67 5.67 4.30 -5.48
CA ILE A 67 6.37 5.60 -5.32
C ILE A 67 7.02 6.03 -6.64
N LEU A 68 7.60 5.09 -7.38
CA LEU A 68 8.29 5.39 -8.64
C LEU A 68 7.32 5.69 -9.79
N PHE A 69 6.22 4.94 -9.91
CA PHE A 69 5.35 4.95 -11.09
C PHE A 69 3.89 5.34 -10.81
N GLY A 70 3.43 5.27 -9.56
CA GLY A 70 2.02 5.42 -9.17
C GLY A 70 1.49 6.84 -9.16
N ARG A 71 2.35 7.86 -9.29
CA ARG A 71 1.96 9.26 -9.22
C ARG A 71 0.81 9.61 -10.18
N ASN A 72 0.85 9.06 -11.39
CA ASN A 72 -0.16 9.33 -12.41
C ASN A 72 -1.49 8.59 -12.15
N LEU A 73 -1.48 7.49 -11.38
CA LEU A 73 -2.69 6.74 -11.02
C LEU A 73 -3.61 7.52 -10.09
N ILE A 74 -3.03 8.37 -9.23
CA ILE A 74 -3.75 9.15 -8.20
C ILE A 74 -3.99 10.61 -8.66
N ARG A 75 -3.36 11.04 -9.73
CA ARG A 75 -3.68 12.33 -10.37
C ARG A 75 -5.08 12.25 -11.00
N ALA A 76 -6.09 12.60 -10.19
CA ALA A 76 -7.28 13.19 -10.77
C ALA A 76 -6.85 14.46 -11.54
N ASP A 77 -7.59 14.86 -12.57
CA ASP A 77 -7.28 15.96 -13.48
C ASP A 77 -6.94 17.31 -12.82
N ARG A 78 -7.02 17.40 -11.50
CA ARG A 78 -6.58 18.53 -10.68
C ARG A 78 -5.76 18.02 -9.49
N PRO A 79 -4.47 18.39 -9.37
CA PRO A 79 -3.63 18.01 -8.24
C PRO A 79 -4.13 18.69 -6.96
N SER A 80 -4.97 17.99 -6.19
CA SER A 80 -5.44 18.46 -4.88
C SER A 80 -4.45 18.08 -3.78
N VAL A 81 -4.49 18.79 -2.64
CA VAL A 81 -3.74 18.44 -1.44
C VAL A 81 -4.08 17.01 -1.00
N LEU A 82 -5.36 16.63 -1.08
CA LEU A 82 -5.83 15.28 -0.74
C LEU A 82 -5.20 14.21 -1.65
N SER A 83 -5.08 14.46 -2.96
CA SER A 83 -4.44 13.55 -3.91
C SER A 83 -2.96 13.33 -3.57
N ARG A 84 -2.21 14.38 -3.22
CA ARG A 84 -0.81 14.27 -2.80
C ARG A 84 -0.67 13.54 -1.47
N ALA A 85 -1.50 13.88 -0.48
CA ALA A 85 -1.51 13.21 0.81
C ALA A 85 -1.82 11.73 0.66
N SER A 86 -2.78 11.37 -0.20
CA SER A 86 -3.11 9.96 -0.49
C SER A 86 -1.98 9.22 -1.17
N PHE A 87 -1.26 9.86 -2.10
CA PHE A 87 -0.08 9.26 -2.73
C PHE A 87 0.99 8.91 -1.68
N VAL A 88 1.32 9.86 -0.80
CA VAL A 88 2.28 9.64 0.28
C VAL A 88 1.79 8.56 1.24
N SER A 89 0.50 8.61 1.62
CA SER A 89 -0.09 7.62 2.54
C SER A 89 -0.09 6.20 1.97
N ILE A 90 -0.46 6.01 0.70
CA ILE A 90 -0.43 4.69 0.06
C ILE A 90 1.01 4.18 -0.01
N GLY A 91 1.96 5.02 -0.45
CA GLY A 91 3.37 4.67 -0.48
C GLY A 91 3.87 4.23 0.90
N TRP A 92 3.55 5.01 1.94
CA TRP A 92 3.88 4.69 3.33
C TRP A 92 3.27 3.37 3.80
N LEU A 93 1.96 3.18 3.62
CA LEU A 93 1.26 1.96 4.04
C LEU A 93 1.87 0.70 3.42
N LEU A 94 2.21 0.76 2.14
CA LEU A 94 2.81 -0.37 1.44
C LEU A 94 4.26 -0.62 1.87
N THR A 95 5.08 0.43 1.97
CA THR A 95 6.50 0.28 2.32
C THR A 95 6.73 0.00 3.79
N ASN A 96 5.86 0.48 4.67
CA ASN A 96 5.95 0.27 6.11
C ASN A 96 5.69 -1.19 6.54
N SER A 97 5.00 -1.98 5.73
CA SER A 97 4.63 -3.36 6.06
C SER A 97 5.85 -4.26 6.32
N TRP A 98 6.92 -4.10 5.54
CA TRP A 98 8.12 -4.92 5.66
C TRP A 98 8.95 -4.63 6.92
N PRO A 99 9.37 -3.41 7.24
CA PRO A 99 10.09 -3.14 8.49
C PRO A 99 9.23 -3.43 9.72
N HIS A 100 7.94 -3.10 9.68
CA HIS A 100 7.02 -3.36 10.79
C HIS A 100 6.85 -4.86 11.08
N SER A 101 6.61 -5.69 10.06
CA SER A 101 6.51 -7.13 10.23
C SER A 101 7.80 -7.77 10.75
N ASN A 102 8.96 -7.34 10.24
CA ASN A 102 10.25 -7.83 10.74
C ASN A 102 10.53 -7.37 12.17
N PHE A 103 10.14 -6.14 12.51
CA PHE A 103 10.23 -5.64 13.87
C PHE A 103 9.43 -6.53 14.84
N HIS A 104 8.16 -6.82 14.54
CA HIS A 104 7.35 -7.72 15.35
C HIS A 104 7.90 -9.14 15.44
N ARG A 105 8.53 -9.64 14.38
CA ARG A 105 9.09 -10.99 14.33
C ARG A 105 10.27 -11.21 15.27
N VAL A 106 11.06 -10.18 15.56
CA VAL A 106 12.32 -10.31 16.30
C VAL A 106 12.31 -9.65 17.67
N SER A 107 11.33 -8.80 17.98
CA SER A 107 11.28 -8.09 19.25
C SER A 107 10.48 -8.87 20.29
N GLU A 108 11.19 -9.66 21.08
CA GLU A 108 10.70 -10.04 22.41
C GLU A 108 11.24 -9.02 23.43
N GLY A 109 10.37 -8.43 24.21
CA GLY A 109 10.77 -7.44 25.21
C GLY A 109 10.54 -5.99 24.79
N TRP A 110 9.38 -5.73 24.34
CA TRP A 110 8.82 -4.48 23.79
C TRP A 110 8.97 -3.24 24.68
N ALA A 111 9.34 -3.38 25.97
CA ALA A 111 9.37 -2.27 26.91
C ALA A 111 10.17 -1.05 26.42
N ASN A 112 11.26 -1.27 25.67
CA ASN A 112 12.12 -0.19 25.18
C ASN A 112 11.73 0.31 23.77
N LEU A 113 10.82 -0.37 23.08
CA LEU A 113 10.46 -0.09 21.68
C LEU A 113 8.98 0.29 21.50
N VAL A 114 8.24 0.41 22.59
CA VAL A 114 6.83 0.80 22.62
C VAL A 114 6.57 2.08 21.84
N VAL A 115 7.46 3.08 21.95
CA VAL A 115 7.33 4.36 21.22
C VAL A 115 7.39 4.14 19.70
N VAL A 116 8.28 3.27 19.22
CA VAL A 116 8.42 2.96 17.79
C VAL A 116 7.18 2.25 17.29
N ASP A 117 6.64 1.31 18.07
CA ASP A 117 5.42 0.58 17.74
C ASP A 117 4.20 1.51 17.67
N TYR A 118 4.01 2.38 18.65
CA TYR A 118 2.97 3.40 18.62
C TYR A 118 3.11 4.33 17.42
N PHE A 119 4.33 4.73 17.06
CA PHE A 119 4.56 5.55 15.89
C PHE A 119 4.09 4.84 14.61
N PHE A 120 4.44 3.57 14.43
CA PHE A 120 3.99 2.79 13.27
C PHE A 120 2.47 2.70 13.22
N HIS A 121 1.82 2.27 14.29
CA HIS A 121 0.37 2.11 14.34
C HIS A 121 -0.38 3.45 14.11
N THR A 122 0.08 4.53 14.76
CA THR A 122 -0.52 5.85 14.58
C THR A 122 -0.43 6.33 13.14
N THR A 123 0.74 6.18 12.51
CA THR A 123 0.91 6.61 11.10
C THR A 123 0.14 5.74 10.12
N VAL A 124 -0.03 4.44 10.41
CA VAL A 124 -0.89 3.54 9.63
C VAL A 124 -2.35 3.95 9.72
N ILE A 125 -2.85 4.28 10.92
CA ILE A 125 -4.24 4.75 11.11
C ILE A 125 -4.47 6.06 10.35
N ILE A 126 -3.60 7.05 10.53
CA ILE A 126 -3.71 8.35 9.84
C ILE A 126 -3.67 8.16 8.33
N GLY A 127 -2.71 7.40 7.81
CA GLY A 127 -2.57 7.11 6.39
C GLY A 127 -3.81 6.42 5.82
N SER A 128 -4.35 5.45 6.53
CA SER A 128 -5.58 4.74 6.14
C SER A 128 -6.80 5.65 6.09
N CYS A 129 -6.95 6.56 7.05
CA CYS A 129 -8.01 7.56 7.05
C CYS A 129 -7.91 8.51 5.84
N ILE A 130 -6.71 8.99 5.52
CA ILE A 130 -6.48 9.85 4.34
C ILE A 130 -6.87 9.13 3.05
N VAL A 131 -6.43 7.88 2.90
CA VAL A 131 -6.75 7.04 1.73
C VAL A 131 -8.25 6.77 1.63
N ALA A 132 -8.92 6.46 2.74
CA ALA A 132 -10.36 6.25 2.77
C ALA A 132 -11.14 7.50 2.33
N VAL A 133 -10.79 8.68 2.85
CA VAL A 133 -11.40 9.95 2.45
C VAL A 133 -11.20 10.22 0.97
N PHE A 134 -10.01 9.97 0.44
CA PHE A 134 -9.71 10.12 -0.99
C PHE A 134 -10.61 9.22 -1.85
N PHE A 135 -10.69 7.93 -1.55
CA PHE A 135 -11.52 7.00 -2.32
C PHE A 135 -13.01 7.35 -2.23
N LEU A 136 -13.51 7.74 -1.05
CA LEU A 136 -14.89 8.19 -0.90
C LEU A 136 -15.18 9.44 -1.75
N THR A 137 -14.25 10.37 -1.81
CA THR A 137 -14.38 11.58 -2.66
C THR A 137 -14.45 11.20 -4.13
N VAL A 138 -13.52 10.35 -4.62
CA VAL A 138 -13.51 9.88 -6.01
C VAL A 138 -14.79 9.13 -6.38
N ILE A 139 -15.31 8.29 -5.47
CA ILE A 139 -16.58 7.56 -5.71
C ILE A 139 -17.75 8.54 -5.82
N ARG A 140 -17.82 9.54 -4.92
CA ARG A 140 -18.89 10.56 -4.97
C ARG A 140 -18.86 11.36 -6.25
N GLU A 141 -17.68 11.81 -6.68
CA GLU A 141 -17.51 12.56 -7.93
C GLU A 141 -17.94 11.74 -9.14
N ARG A 142 -17.56 10.46 -9.24
CA ARG A 142 -17.98 9.57 -10.32
C ARG A 142 -19.48 9.35 -10.36
N ARG A 143 -20.12 9.17 -9.19
CA ARG A 143 -21.59 9.03 -9.11
C ARG A 143 -22.30 10.30 -9.55
N GLY A 144 -21.84 11.46 -9.13
CA GLY A 144 -22.39 12.76 -9.55
C GLY A 144 -22.30 12.96 -11.06
N ALA A 145 -21.14 12.70 -11.67
CA ALA A 145 -20.95 12.78 -13.10
C ALA A 145 -21.86 11.82 -13.88
N ALA A 146 -22.06 10.60 -13.38
CA ALA A 146 -22.96 9.61 -13.99
C ALA A 146 -24.44 10.06 -13.95
N GLN A 147 -24.88 10.71 -12.87
CA GLN A 147 -26.23 11.28 -12.77
C GLN A 147 -26.45 12.42 -13.75
N ILE A 148 -25.52 13.37 -13.85
CA ILE A 148 -25.60 14.50 -14.78
C ILE A 148 -25.73 13.98 -16.22
N ASN A 149 -24.92 12.98 -16.60
CA ASN A 149 -24.95 12.39 -17.94
C ASN A 149 -26.28 11.66 -18.24
N ARG A 150 -26.92 11.03 -17.25
CA ARG A 150 -28.24 10.43 -17.41
C ARG A 150 -29.32 11.51 -17.64
N SER A 151 -29.37 12.51 -16.77
CA SER A 151 -30.32 13.62 -16.92
C SER A 151 -30.18 14.35 -18.25
N ALA A 152 -28.96 14.56 -18.75
CA ALA A 152 -28.73 15.16 -20.06
C ALA A 152 -29.26 14.29 -21.21
N ARG A 153 -29.12 12.97 -21.14
CA ARG A 153 -29.66 12.03 -22.14
C ARG A 153 -31.20 12.02 -22.15
N ASP A 154 -31.80 12.03 -20.95
CA ASP A 154 -33.26 12.01 -20.81
C ASP A 154 -33.89 13.29 -21.37
N LEU A 155 -33.25 14.45 -21.15
CA LEU A 155 -33.67 15.72 -21.74
C LEU A 155 -33.53 15.73 -23.29
N ALA A 156 -32.43 15.17 -23.82
CA ALA A 156 -32.23 15.08 -25.24
C ALA A 156 -33.25 14.17 -25.92
N SER A 157 -33.63 13.07 -25.30
CA SER A 157 -34.66 12.16 -25.83
C SER A 157 -36.05 12.79 -25.81
N ALA A 158 -36.37 13.61 -24.81
CA ALA A 158 -37.66 14.28 -24.69
C ALA A 158 -37.85 15.44 -25.74
N SER A 159 -36.73 16.01 -26.23
CA SER A 159 -36.77 17.09 -27.23
C SER A 159 -36.93 16.61 -28.67
N THR A 160 -36.85 15.30 -28.93
CA THR A 160 -36.97 14.69 -30.25
C THR A 160 -38.33 14.07 -30.53
N THR A 161 -39.25 14.11 -29.58
CA THR A 161 -40.68 13.71 -29.69
C THR A 161 -41.55 14.92 -29.79
#